data_f0d54fa7ca6d8d1b8a46b7128fb78c3e
#
_entry.id   f0d54fa7ca6d8d1b8a46b7128fb78c3e
#
_cell.length_a   1.000
_cell.length_b   1.000
_cell.length_c   1.000
_cell.angle_alpha   90.00
_cell.angle_beta   90.00
_cell.angle_gamma   90.00
#
_symmetry.space_group_name_H-M   'P 1'
#
loop_
_entity.id
_entity.type
_entity.pdbx_description
1 polymer ?
#
loop_
_entity_poly.entity_id
_entity_poly.type
_entity_poly.pdbx_seq_one_letter_code
_entity_poly.pdbx_strand_id
1 'polypeptide(L)'
;MRRVLTALLILTATPVLALEPMTDAQVREAVIKESIAAYLATGHPCACPYNLARNGSQCGGRSAYSRPGGATPLCYPKDVSDGMVSDWRRSHR
;
A
#
# COMPACT_ATOMS: atom_id res chain seq x y z
N MET A 1 20.02 -0.09 -58.37
CA MET A 1 19.90 0.16 -57.66
C MET A 1 19.61 -0.33 -56.54
N ARG A 2 19.87 -0.30 -55.75
CA ARG A 2 19.66 -0.84 -54.75
C ARG A 2 19.21 -0.16 -53.79
N ARG A 3 18.74 -0.31 -52.95
CA ARG A 3 18.29 0.22 -52.05
C ARG A 3 18.58 -0.29 -50.91
N VAL A 4 18.88 0.20 -50.00
CA VAL A 4 19.20 -0.26 -48.86
C VAL A 4 18.11 -0.13 -47.93
N LEU A 5 17.72 -1.18 -47.40
CA LEU A 5 16.74 -1.17 -46.50
C LEU A 5 17.32 -1.07 -45.27
N THR A 6 17.40 -0.10 -44.60
CA THR A 6 17.87 0.00 -43.30
C THR A 6 16.82 -0.43 -42.40
N ALA A 7 17.01 -1.53 -41.87
CA ALA A 7 16.09 -2.03 -40.94
C ALA A 7 16.26 -1.21 -39.69
N LEU A 8 15.33 -0.46 -39.38
CA LEU A 8 15.38 0.30 -38.26
C LEU A 8 15.05 -0.53 -37.09
N LEU A 9 16.04 -0.82 -36.29
CA LEU A 9 15.82 -1.61 -35.19
C LEU A 9 15.38 -0.72 -34.10
N ILE A 10 14.19 -0.76 -33.72
CA ILE A 10 13.71 -0.01 -32.68
C ILE A 10 13.82 -0.82 -31.45
N LEU A 11 14.77 -0.51 -30.64
CA LEU A 11 14.87 -1.17 -29.42
C LEU A 11 14.00 -0.50 -28.47
N THR A 12 12.92 -1.04 -28.20
CA THR A 12 12.08 -0.54 -27.16
C THR A 12 12.58 -1.12 -25.88
N ALA A 13 13.20 -0.32 -25.12
CA ALA A 13 13.60 -0.76 -23.80
C ALA A 13 12.38 -0.80 -22.94
N THR A 14 12.00 -1.95 -22.49
CA THR A 14 10.96 -2.05 -21.56
C THR A 14 11.47 -1.57 -20.22
N PRO A 15 10.75 -0.74 -19.56
CA PRO A 15 11.19 -0.30 -18.24
C PRO A 15 11.23 -1.46 -17.29
N VAL A 16 12.31 -1.55 -16.55
CA VAL A 16 12.44 -2.59 -15.55
C VAL A 16 11.88 -2.15 -14.21
N LEU A 17 11.09 -1.10 -14.20
CA LEU A 17 10.53 -0.62 -12.95
C LEU A 17 9.70 -1.66 -12.25
N ALA A 18 9.06 -2.51 -13.02
CA ALA A 18 8.22 -3.54 -12.44
C ALA A 18 9.03 -4.58 -11.70
N LEU A 19 10.32 -4.64 -11.96
CA LEU A 19 11.18 -5.63 -11.33
C LEU A 19 11.93 -5.09 -10.14
N GLU A 20 11.80 -3.81 -9.87
CA GLU A 20 12.50 -3.24 -8.74
C GLU A 20 11.78 -3.56 -7.46
N PRO A 21 12.50 -3.95 -6.43
CA PRO A 21 11.85 -4.25 -5.16
C PRO A 21 11.28 -2.98 -4.55
N MET A 22 10.20 -3.14 -3.83
CA MET A 22 9.60 -2.03 -3.11
C MET A 22 10.52 -1.61 -1.97
N THR A 23 10.54 -0.31 -1.71
CA THR A 23 11.27 0.21 -0.56
C THR A 23 10.52 -0.17 0.72
N ASP A 24 11.19 -0.06 1.85
CA ASP A 24 10.54 -0.32 3.13
C ASP A 24 9.36 0.63 3.34
N ALA A 25 9.49 1.88 2.92
CA ALA A 25 8.39 2.83 3.03
C ALA A 25 7.17 2.38 2.21
N GLN A 26 7.42 1.85 1.01
CA GLN A 26 6.32 1.35 0.17
C GLN A 26 5.68 0.11 0.77
N VAL A 27 6.48 -0.77 1.38
CA VAL A 27 5.94 -1.95 2.04
C VAL A 27 5.08 -1.52 3.24
N ARG A 28 5.55 -0.55 4.02
CA ARG A 28 4.77 -0.06 5.15
C ARG A 28 3.42 0.48 4.71
N GLU A 29 3.40 1.23 3.60
CA GLU A 29 2.13 1.72 3.06
C GLU A 29 1.22 0.58 2.62
N ALA A 30 1.78 -0.46 2.02
CA ALA A 30 0.99 -1.62 1.61
C ALA A 30 0.39 -2.33 2.82
N VAL A 31 1.18 -2.49 3.88
CA VAL A 31 0.71 -3.12 5.11
C VAL A 31 -0.42 -2.31 5.73
N ILE A 32 -0.28 -0.99 5.74
CA ILE A 32 -1.31 -0.09 6.27
C ILE A 32 -2.59 -0.23 5.46
N LYS A 33 -2.49 -0.22 4.14
CA LYS A 33 -3.66 -0.35 3.28
C LYS A 33 -4.39 -1.66 3.54
N GLU A 34 -3.65 -2.74 3.68
CA GLU A 34 -4.24 -4.04 3.96
C GLU A 34 -4.91 -4.07 5.33
N SER A 35 -4.29 -3.42 6.30
CA SER A 35 -4.85 -3.35 7.65
C SER A 35 -6.17 -2.58 7.66
N ILE A 36 -6.20 -1.45 6.96
CA ILE A 36 -7.41 -0.65 6.87
C ILE A 36 -8.51 -1.43 6.17
N ALA A 37 -8.16 -2.09 5.05
CA ALA A 37 -9.13 -2.86 4.29
C ALA A 37 -9.72 -3.99 5.12
N ALA A 38 -8.88 -4.67 5.90
CA ALA A 38 -9.34 -5.75 6.77
C ALA A 38 -10.32 -5.23 7.82
N TYR A 39 -10.04 -4.06 8.39
CA TYR A 39 -10.95 -3.49 9.38
C TYR A 39 -12.27 -3.09 8.73
N LEU A 40 -12.20 -2.44 7.57
CA LEU A 40 -13.42 -2.00 6.88
C LEU A 40 -14.28 -3.18 6.44
N ALA A 41 -13.65 -4.33 6.18
CA ALA A 41 -14.38 -5.53 5.79
C ALA A 41 -15.27 -6.06 6.92
N THR A 42 -15.03 -5.63 8.17
CA THR A 42 -15.91 -6.01 9.27
C THR A 42 -17.21 -5.23 9.29
N GLY A 43 -17.36 -4.25 8.39
CA GLY A 43 -18.58 -3.45 8.33
C GLY A 43 -18.50 -2.12 9.09
N HIS A 44 -17.39 -1.85 9.75
CA HIS A 44 -17.23 -0.61 10.51
C HIS A 44 -16.46 0.41 9.67
N PRO A 45 -16.88 1.67 9.66
CA PRO A 45 -16.33 2.64 8.71
C PRO A 45 -15.07 3.38 9.11
N CYS A 46 -14.73 3.46 10.38
CA CYS A 46 -13.65 4.33 10.82
C CYS A 46 -12.47 3.55 11.34
N ALA A 47 -11.55 3.18 10.44
CA ALA A 47 -10.34 2.49 10.84
C ALA A 47 -9.32 3.47 11.45
N CYS A 48 -8.98 4.50 10.72
CA CYS A 48 -7.92 5.44 11.10
C CYS A 48 -8.44 6.85 11.24
N PRO A 49 -7.75 7.69 12.03
CA PRO A 49 -8.22 9.07 12.24
C PRO A 49 -8.39 9.88 10.96
N TYR A 50 -7.58 9.60 9.95
CA TYR A 50 -7.66 10.34 8.69
C TYR A 50 -8.70 9.77 7.72
N ASN A 51 -9.32 8.64 8.05
CA ASN A 51 -10.39 8.11 7.21
C ASN A 51 -11.64 8.96 7.33
N LEU A 52 -12.54 8.81 6.37
CA LEU A 52 -13.79 9.55 6.39
C LEU A 52 -14.93 8.66 6.87
N ALA A 53 -15.77 9.22 7.71
CA ALA A 53 -17.00 8.56 8.12
C ALA A 53 -18.00 8.58 6.98
N ARG A 54 -19.13 7.90 7.16
CA ARG A 54 -20.14 7.82 6.10
C ARG A 54 -20.68 9.17 5.71
N ASN A 55 -20.70 10.12 6.65
CA ASN A 55 -21.21 11.46 6.37
C ASN A 55 -20.13 12.38 5.78
N GLY A 56 -18.94 11.88 5.51
CA GLY A 56 -17.88 12.64 4.89
C GLY A 56 -16.96 13.36 5.85
N SER A 57 -17.24 13.35 7.15
CA SER A 57 -16.36 14.00 8.12
C SER A 57 -15.22 13.06 8.51
N GLN A 58 -14.12 13.62 8.97
CA GLN A 58 -13.00 12.80 9.42
C GLN A 58 -13.36 11.99 10.64
N CYS A 59 -12.86 10.77 10.69
CA CYS A 59 -13.11 9.89 11.82
C CYS A 59 -12.48 10.40 13.12
N GLY A 60 -11.26 10.91 13.04
CA GLY A 60 -10.57 11.48 14.19
C GLY A 60 -10.55 10.55 15.37
N GLY A 61 -10.90 11.08 16.55
CA GLY A 61 -10.90 10.31 17.78
C GLY A 61 -11.94 9.20 17.84
N ARG A 62 -12.86 9.15 16.87
CA ARG A 62 -13.86 8.08 16.82
C ARG A 62 -13.34 6.85 16.08
N SER A 63 -12.16 6.93 15.50
CA SER A 63 -11.60 5.81 14.75
C SER A 63 -11.22 4.66 15.69
N ALA A 64 -11.17 3.45 15.12
CA ALA A 64 -10.74 2.28 15.87
C ALA A 64 -9.32 2.46 16.41
N TYR A 65 -8.49 3.13 15.64
CA TYR A 65 -7.11 3.40 16.03
C TYR A 65 -7.04 4.22 17.33
N SER A 66 -7.95 5.16 17.49
CA SER A 66 -7.93 6.07 18.63
C SER A 66 -8.70 5.55 19.85
N ARG A 67 -9.52 4.53 19.65
CA ARG A 67 -10.34 4.02 20.74
C ARG A 67 -9.62 2.92 21.49
N PRO A 68 -9.64 2.96 22.83
CA PRO A 68 -9.03 1.89 23.59
C PRO A 68 -9.86 0.61 23.50
N GLY A 69 -9.19 -0.52 23.46
CA GLY A 69 -9.84 -1.82 23.43
C GLY A 69 -10.39 -2.16 22.06
N GLY A 70 -10.26 -3.36 21.61
CA GLY A 70 -10.74 -3.79 20.33
C GLY A 70 -9.62 -3.84 19.31
N ALA A 71 -9.98 -4.11 18.07
CA ALA A 71 -9.01 -4.27 17.01
C ALA A 71 -8.45 -2.90 16.62
N THR A 72 -7.17 -2.74 16.74
CA THR A 72 -6.51 -1.49 16.37
C THR A 72 -5.81 -1.69 15.04
N PRO A 73 -6.31 -1.06 13.98
CA PRO A 73 -5.66 -1.17 12.68
C PRO A 73 -4.33 -0.42 12.67
N LEU A 74 -3.49 -0.75 11.70
CA LEU A 74 -2.24 -0.02 11.49
C LEU A 74 -2.56 1.17 10.60
N CYS A 75 -2.15 2.35 11.02
CA CYS A 75 -2.55 3.59 10.35
C CYS A 75 -1.39 4.45 9.89
N TYR A 76 -0.24 4.35 10.55
CA TYR A 76 0.91 5.19 10.26
C TYR A 76 2.16 4.32 10.09
N PRO A 77 3.15 4.80 9.34
CA PRO A 77 4.38 4.00 9.15
C PRO A 77 5.03 3.55 10.45
N LYS A 78 4.96 4.37 11.48
CA LYS A 78 5.53 3.99 12.77
C LYS A 78 4.85 2.81 13.42
N ASP A 79 3.64 2.49 12.98
CA ASP A 79 2.90 1.36 13.53
C ASP A 79 3.35 0.04 12.91
N VAL A 80 4.08 0.09 11.81
CA VAL A 80 4.53 -1.09 11.10
C VAL A 80 5.96 -1.40 11.50
N SER A 81 6.17 -2.50 12.19
CA SER A 81 7.49 -2.89 12.65
C SER A 81 8.33 -3.44 11.51
N ASP A 82 9.64 -3.49 11.71
CA ASP A 82 10.52 -4.10 10.73
C ASP A 82 10.18 -5.57 10.51
N GLY A 83 9.74 -6.26 11.56
CA GLY A 83 9.29 -7.64 11.44
C GLY A 83 8.10 -7.79 10.52
N MET A 84 7.15 -6.85 10.62
CA MET A 84 5.98 -6.85 9.73
C MET A 84 6.40 -6.62 8.28
N VAL A 85 7.39 -5.75 8.06
CA VAL A 85 7.90 -5.52 6.71
C VAL A 85 8.50 -6.81 6.16
N SER A 86 9.32 -7.49 6.96
CA SER A 86 9.93 -8.75 6.54
C SER A 86 8.88 -9.81 6.25
N ASP A 87 7.87 -9.92 7.09
CA ASP A 87 6.80 -10.89 6.91
C ASP A 87 6.03 -10.61 5.63
N TRP A 88 5.74 -9.35 5.36
CA TRP A 88 5.03 -8.98 4.15
C TRP A 88 5.83 -9.35 2.91
N ARG A 89 7.14 -9.09 2.93
CA ARG A 89 7.99 -9.44 1.79
C ARG A 89 8.02 -10.94 1.54
N ARG A 90 8.03 -11.73 2.61
CA ARG A 90 8.02 -13.20 2.45
C ARG A 90 6.72 -13.69 1.84
N SER A 91 5.62 -13.07 2.19
CA SER A 91 4.31 -13.52 1.70
C SER A 91 3.95 -12.94 0.33
N HIS A 92 4.73 -11.98 -0.17
CA HIS A 92 4.43 -11.31 -1.43
C HIS A 92 5.57 -11.47 -2.44
N ARG A 93 6.26 -12.58 -2.42
CA ARG A 93 7.33 -12.83 -3.38
C ARG A 93 6.81 -13.18 -4.75
#